data_e432cc91175b8fed2eb1866dd31f5d6c
#
_entry.id   e432cc91175b8fed2eb1866dd31f5d6c
#
_cell.length_a   1.000
_cell.length_b   1.000
_cell.length_c   1.000
_cell.angle_alpha   90.00
_cell.angle_beta   90.00
_cell.angle_gamma   90.00
#
_symmetry.space_group_name_H-M   'P 1'
#
loop_
_entity.id
_entity.type
_entity.pdbx_description
1 polymer ?
#
loop_
_entity_poly.entity_id
_entity_poly.type
_entity_poly.pdbx_seq_one_letter_code
_entity_poly.pdbx_strand_id
1 'polypeptide(L)'
;GQEWDTTYCVFDLETTGISHLTEKITEIGIIKIKNGEVIDTFETFVNPEKPIPAEVVEVTHITDDMVKDAPTIDKIMPKVLEFMKGSVLVAHNADFDIGYMKYNCEQLGLDFDFTHIDTLRLAKAIYPEFSRYKLGFIADKLGIKVEVAHRALDDVKTLVAVFKEMIEKAKDRDGKTIDDFDNKFETDYINYVFNETIA
;
A
#
# COMPACT_ATOMS: atom_id res chain seq x y z
N GLY A 1 -25.38 -7.09 2.03
CA GLY A 1 -24.24 -6.42 1.89
C GLY A 1 -23.25 -6.77 0.83
N GLN A 2 -23.12 -5.89 -0.10
CA GLN A 2 -22.15 -6.03 -1.19
C GLN A 2 -20.97 -5.06 -1.00
N GLU A 3 -20.92 -4.37 0.12
CA GLU A 3 -19.98 -3.27 0.35
C GLU A 3 -18.52 -3.70 0.34
N TRP A 4 -18.24 -4.98 0.55
CA TRP A 4 -16.87 -5.48 0.57
C TRP A 4 -16.58 -6.47 -0.55
N ASP A 5 -17.33 -6.43 -1.66
CA ASP A 5 -17.07 -7.29 -2.81
C ASP A 5 -15.71 -7.00 -3.44
N THR A 6 -15.24 -5.77 -3.32
CA THR A 6 -13.94 -5.39 -3.86
C THR A 6 -12.82 -6.07 -3.08
N THR A 7 -11.89 -6.66 -3.81
CA THR A 7 -10.66 -7.19 -3.23
C THR A 7 -9.61 -6.08 -3.26
N TYR A 8 -8.95 -5.86 -2.13
CA TYR A 8 -7.88 -4.87 -2.00
C TYR A 8 -6.56 -5.56 -1.75
N CYS A 9 -5.51 -5.07 -2.38
CA CYS A 9 -4.14 -5.40 -2.01
C CYS A 9 -3.52 -4.17 -1.38
N VAL A 10 -3.36 -4.22 -0.07
CA VAL A 10 -2.69 -3.18 0.72
C VAL A 10 -1.21 -3.52 0.72
N PHE A 11 -0.36 -2.59 0.30
CA PHE A 11 1.04 -2.92 0.11
C PHE A 11 1.97 -1.78 0.51
N ASP A 12 3.23 -2.14 0.73
CA ASP A 12 4.31 -1.23 1.05
C ASP A 12 5.60 -1.76 0.46
N LEU A 13 6.43 -0.85 -0.02
CA LEU A 13 7.74 -1.15 -0.58
C LEU A 13 8.82 -0.49 0.27
N GLU A 14 9.92 -1.19 0.49
CA GLU A 14 11.15 -0.57 0.96
C GLU A 14 12.11 -0.49 -0.23
N THR A 15 12.90 0.58 -0.29
CA THR A 15 13.75 0.88 -1.44
C THR A 15 15.10 1.40 -1.01
N THR A 16 16.03 1.49 -1.95
CA THR A 16 17.35 2.07 -1.69
C THR A 16 17.34 3.61 -1.67
N GLY A 17 16.21 4.24 -1.99
CA GLY A 17 16.12 5.69 -2.02
C GLY A 17 14.79 6.17 -2.59
N ILE A 18 14.71 7.48 -2.84
CA ILE A 18 13.43 8.12 -3.19
C ILE A 18 13.07 7.98 -4.65
N SER A 19 14.03 8.16 -5.57
CA SER A 19 13.75 8.19 -7.01
C SER A 19 13.66 6.78 -7.60
N HIS A 20 12.48 6.42 -8.08
CA HIS A 20 12.30 5.13 -8.76
C HIS A 20 13.08 5.03 -10.08
N LEU A 21 13.57 6.16 -10.62
CA LEU A 21 14.36 6.15 -11.85
C LEU A 21 15.79 5.64 -11.62
N THR A 22 16.33 5.84 -10.42
CA THR A 22 17.72 5.48 -10.09
C THR A 22 17.85 4.47 -8.96
N GLU A 23 16.84 4.37 -8.10
CA GLU A 23 16.88 3.53 -6.91
C GLU A 23 16.10 2.24 -7.12
N LYS A 24 16.24 1.30 -6.21
CA LYS A 24 15.75 -0.06 -6.38
C LYS A 24 14.91 -0.50 -5.20
N ILE A 25 13.98 -1.43 -5.44
CA ILE A 25 13.17 -2.05 -4.41
C ILE A 25 14.02 -3.06 -3.63
N THR A 26 13.88 -3.06 -2.30
CA THR A 26 14.58 -4.00 -1.41
C THR A 26 13.63 -4.93 -0.67
N GLU A 27 12.38 -4.54 -0.47
CA GLU A 27 11.38 -5.39 0.20
C GLU A 27 9.99 -5.06 -0.31
N ILE A 28 9.14 -6.08 -0.39
CA ILE A 28 7.74 -5.96 -0.77
C ILE A 28 6.89 -6.67 0.27
N GLY A 29 5.88 -5.97 0.79
CA GLY A 29 4.88 -6.56 1.68
C GLY A 29 3.49 -6.25 1.13
N ILE A 30 2.62 -7.27 1.05
CA ILE A 30 1.27 -7.15 0.53
C ILE A 30 0.31 -7.96 1.40
N ILE A 31 -0.81 -7.36 1.77
CA ILE A 31 -1.92 -8.07 2.42
C ILE A 31 -3.14 -7.90 1.55
N LYS A 32 -3.74 -9.01 1.16
CA LYS A 32 -4.98 -9.03 0.38
C LYS A 32 -6.15 -9.16 1.32
N ILE A 33 -7.12 -8.24 1.19
CA ILE A 33 -8.32 -8.23 2.00
C ILE A 33 -9.56 -8.27 1.12
N LYS A 34 -10.60 -8.93 1.61
CA LYS A 34 -11.91 -8.97 0.98
C LYS A 34 -12.95 -9.10 2.08
N ASN A 35 -14.05 -8.34 1.96
CA ASN A 35 -15.09 -8.32 2.98
C ASN A 35 -14.54 -7.95 4.38
N GLY A 36 -13.50 -7.11 4.42
CA GLY A 36 -12.87 -6.70 5.66
C GLY A 36 -11.95 -7.74 6.30
N GLU A 37 -11.74 -8.88 5.65
CA GLU A 37 -10.92 -9.97 6.19
C GLU A 37 -9.66 -10.18 5.37
N VAL A 38 -8.57 -10.55 6.03
CA VAL A 38 -7.33 -10.92 5.37
C VAL A 38 -7.51 -12.30 4.74
N ILE A 39 -7.31 -12.38 3.42
CA ILE A 39 -7.44 -13.65 2.69
C ILE A 39 -6.11 -14.20 2.20
N ASP A 40 -5.08 -13.38 2.08
CA ASP A 40 -3.75 -13.83 1.68
C ASP A 40 -2.70 -12.77 2.01
N THR A 41 -1.44 -13.19 2.12
CA THR A 41 -0.31 -12.30 2.35
C THR A 41 0.86 -12.71 1.45
N PHE A 42 1.68 -11.72 1.11
CA PHE A 42 2.90 -11.92 0.32
C PHE A 42 3.99 -11.03 0.89
N GLU A 43 5.16 -11.59 1.14
CA GLU A 43 6.32 -10.78 1.53
C GLU A 43 7.59 -11.38 0.95
N THR A 44 8.51 -10.52 0.56
CA THR A 44 9.82 -10.95 0.05
C THR A 44 10.83 -9.81 0.15
N PHE A 45 12.06 -10.15 0.45
CA PHE A 45 13.18 -9.27 0.12
C PHE A 45 13.43 -9.33 -1.38
N VAL A 46 14.04 -8.28 -1.90
CA VAL A 46 14.45 -8.19 -3.30
C VAL A 46 15.92 -7.76 -3.30
N ASN A 47 16.75 -8.47 -4.07
CA ASN A 47 18.13 -8.06 -4.25
C ASN A 47 18.17 -6.83 -5.17
N PRO A 48 18.57 -5.65 -4.66
CA PRO A 48 18.54 -4.43 -5.45
C PRO A 48 19.67 -4.32 -6.48
N GLU A 49 20.62 -5.24 -6.43
CA GLU A 49 21.78 -5.28 -7.32
C GLU A 49 22.63 -4.00 -7.26
N LYS A 50 22.59 -3.34 -6.12
CA LYS A 50 23.41 -2.16 -5.83
C LYS A 50 23.53 -2.01 -4.32
N PRO A 51 24.56 -1.32 -3.82
CA PRO A 51 24.70 -1.07 -2.39
C PRO A 51 23.55 -0.21 -1.85
N ILE A 52 23.13 -0.51 -0.63
CA ILE A 52 22.13 0.30 0.08
C ILE A 52 22.88 1.41 0.82
N PRO A 53 22.54 2.70 0.58
CA PRO A 53 23.20 3.80 1.30
C PRO A 53 23.03 3.66 2.82
N ALA A 54 24.04 4.05 3.57
CA ALA A 54 24.04 3.93 5.03
C ALA A 54 22.85 4.65 5.67
N GLU A 55 22.49 5.83 5.17
CA GLU A 55 21.35 6.61 5.66
C GLU A 55 20.02 5.92 5.40
N VAL A 56 19.93 5.12 4.35
CA VAL A 56 18.73 4.34 4.04
C VAL A 56 18.64 3.12 4.97
N VAL A 57 19.78 2.48 5.25
CA VAL A 57 19.83 1.36 6.20
C VAL A 57 19.31 1.81 7.57
N GLU A 58 19.66 3.01 8.01
CA GLU A 58 19.18 3.55 9.29
C GLU A 58 17.66 3.69 9.33
N VAL A 59 17.03 4.00 8.20
CA VAL A 59 15.58 4.20 8.11
C VAL A 59 14.85 2.88 7.91
N THR A 60 15.32 2.04 6.98
CA THR A 60 14.62 0.80 6.60
C THR A 60 15.04 -0.40 7.44
N HIS A 61 16.20 -0.34 8.09
CA HIS A 61 16.82 -1.46 8.80
C HIS A 61 17.08 -2.67 7.90
N ILE A 62 17.25 -2.43 6.60
CA ILE A 62 17.60 -3.46 5.61
C ILE A 62 19.04 -3.24 5.20
N THR A 63 19.88 -4.24 5.45
CA THR A 63 21.30 -4.21 5.13
C THR A 63 21.58 -4.94 3.83
N ASP A 64 22.73 -4.70 3.22
CA ASP A 64 23.16 -5.45 2.03
C ASP A 64 23.18 -6.94 2.27
N ASP A 65 23.60 -7.37 3.46
CA ASP A 65 23.67 -8.79 3.80
C ASP A 65 22.30 -9.46 3.79
N MET A 66 21.25 -8.74 4.18
CA MET A 66 19.88 -9.28 4.24
C MET A 66 19.30 -9.56 2.86
N VAL A 67 19.74 -8.84 1.83
CA VAL A 67 19.16 -8.92 0.49
C VAL A 67 20.07 -9.55 -0.56
N LYS A 68 21.30 -9.85 -0.21
CA LYS A 68 22.30 -10.36 -1.17
C LYS A 68 21.92 -11.68 -1.85
N ASP A 69 21.19 -12.54 -1.15
CA ASP A 69 20.74 -13.84 -1.67
C ASP A 69 19.26 -13.84 -2.04
N ALA A 70 18.61 -12.67 -1.98
CA ALA A 70 17.22 -12.53 -2.36
C ALA A 70 17.07 -12.56 -3.89
N PRO A 71 15.89 -12.94 -4.39
CA PRO A 71 15.65 -12.90 -5.84
C PRO A 71 15.65 -11.47 -6.35
N THR A 72 16.00 -11.30 -7.62
CA THR A 72 15.98 -10.00 -8.29
C THR A 72 14.57 -9.65 -8.76
N ILE A 73 14.37 -8.36 -9.07
CA ILE A 73 13.03 -7.84 -9.36
C ILE A 73 12.37 -8.51 -10.58
N ASP A 74 13.15 -8.92 -11.57
CA ASP A 74 12.66 -9.61 -12.76
C ASP A 74 11.98 -10.94 -12.42
N LYS A 75 12.44 -11.62 -11.36
CA LYS A 75 11.86 -12.87 -10.89
C LYS A 75 10.65 -12.65 -10.00
N ILE A 76 10.62 -11.54 -9.29
CA ILE A 76 9.59 -11.25 -8.29
C ILE A 76 8.38 -10.55 -8.90
N MET A 77 8.59 -9.58 -9.81
CA MET A 77 7.47 -8.75 -10.31
C MET A 77 6.34 -9.57 -10.93
N PRO A 78 6.60 -10.60 -11.74
CA PRO A 78 5.50 -11.41 -12.26
C PRO A 78 4.65 -12.06 -11.17
N LYS A 79 5.28 -12.49 -10.07
CA LYS A 79 4.57 -13.09 -8.92
C LYS A 79 3.72 -12.05 -8.19
N VAL A 80 4.25 -10.84 -8.04
CA VAL A 80 3.52 -9.72 -7.42
C VAL A 80 2.29 -9.37 -8.24
N LEU A 81 2.43 -9.25 -9.55
CA LEU A 81 1.32 -8.91 -10.42
C LEU A 81 0.24 -9.98 -10.41
N GLU A 82 0.64 -11.26 -10.40
CA GLU A 82 -0.32 -12.36 -10.29
C GLU A 82 -1.06 -12.31 -8.94
N PHE A 83 -0.34 -12.05 -7.86
CA PHE A 83 -0.95 -11.90 -6.54
C PHE A 83 -1.96 -10.76 -6.50
N MET A 84 -1.63 -9.62 -7.13
CA MET A 84 -2.47 -8.42 -7.13
C MET A 84 -3.62 -8.46 -8.13
N LYS A 85 -3.63 -9.40 -9.05
CA LYS A 85 -4.60 -9.46 -10.14
C LYS A 85 -6.04 -9.41 -9.64
N GLY A 86 -6.84 -8.53 -10.23
CA GLY A 86 -8.25 -8.37 -9.85
C GLY A 86 -8.46 -7.54 -8.59
N SER A 87 -7.41 -6.96 -8.02
CA SER A 87 -7.51 -6.17 -6.80
C SER A 87 -7.37 -4.67 -7.09
N VAL A 88 -7.95 -3.86 -6.21
CA VAL A 88 -7.64 -2.44 -6.11
C VAL A 88 -6.43 -2.31 -5.19
N LEU A 89 -5.42 -1.57 -5.59
CA LEU A 89 -4.21 -1.38 -4.80
C LEU A 89 -4.42 -0.27 -3.77
N VAL A 90 -3.86 -0.45 -2.58
CA VAL A 90 -3.95 0.52 -1.49
C VAL A 90 -2.55 0.73 -0.92
N ALA A 91 -2.12 1.97 -0.85
CA ALA A 91 -0.82 2.32 -0.28
C ALA A 91 -0.90 3.70 0.38
N HIS A 92 0.00 3.94 1.34
CA HIS A 92 0.09 5.22 2.03
C HIS A 92 1.16 6.08 1.36
N ASN A 93 0.78 7.24 0.82
CA ASN A 93 1.59 8.04 -0.09
C ASN A 93 1.85 7.25 -1.38
N ALA A 94 0.75 6.85 -2.00
CA ALA A 94 0.75 5.86 -3.08
C ALA A 94 1.58 6.25 -4.30
N ASP A 95 1.76 7.54 -4.58
CA ASP A 95 2.55 7.99 -5.72
C ASP A 95 3.97 7.41 -5.68
N PHE A 96 4.53 7.28 -4.48
CA PHE A 96 5.85 6.68 -4.30
C PHE A 96 5.85 5.21 -4.70
N ASP A 97 4.98 4.41 -4.09
CA ASP A 97 4.94 2.96 -4.33
C ASP A 97 4.49 2.63 -5.75
N ILE A 98 3.46 3.31 -6.24
CA ILE A 98 2.95 3.11 -7.60
C ILE A 98 4.00 3.51 -8.63
N GLY A 99 4.75 4.58 -8.38
CA GLY A 99 5.84 5.00 -9.27
C GLY A 99 6.89 3.91 -9.44
N TYR A 100 7.31 3.29 -8.32
CA TYR A 100 8.24 2.16 -8.37
C TYR A 100 7.66 0.96 -9.10
N MET A 101 6.39 0.64 -8.86
CA MET A 101 5.74 -0.50 -9.51
C MET A 101 5.65 -0.29 -11.02
N LYS A 102 5.15 0.87 -11.44
CA LYS A 102 5.01 1.19 -12.87
C LYS A 102 6.34 1.18 -13.59
N TYR A 103 7.35 1.83 -13.01
CA TYR A 103 8.66 1.92 -13.64
C TYR A 103 9.31 0.55 -13.81
N ASN A 104 9.28 -0.27 -12.76
CA ASN A 104 9.87 -1.61 -12.84
C ASN A 104 9.13 -2.49 -13.84
N CYS A 105 7.80 -2.42 -13.89
CA CYS A 105 7.02 -3.16 -14.88
C CYS A 105 7.35 -2.70 -16.30
N GLU A 106 7.47 -1.39 -16.52
CA GLU A 106 7.84 -0.85 -17.81
C GLU A 106 9.21 -1.36 -18.26
N GLN A 107 10.20 -1.34 -17.37
CA GLN A 107 11.54 -1.84 -17.66
C GLN A 107 11.56 -3.34 -17.99
N LEU A 108 10.65 -4.10 -17.42
CA LEU A 108 10.56 -5.54 -17.62
C LEU A 108 9.61 -5.93 -18.77
N GLY A 109 8.96 -4.95 -19.41
CA GLY A 109 8.01 -5.22 -20.47
C GLY A 109 6.71 -5.85 -19.97
N LEU A 110 6.33 -5.58 -18.72
CA LEU A 110 5.12 -6.11 -18.11
C LEU A 110 4.06 -5.01 -18.03
N ASP A 111 2.80 -5.39 -18.26
CA ASP A 111 1.68 -4.47 -18.10
C ASP A 111 1.40 -4.21 -16.63
N PHE A 112 1.14 -2.96 -16.29
CA PHE A 112 0.70 -2.56 -14.96
C PHE A 112 -0.58 -1.73 -15.11
N ASP A 113 -1.72 -2.38 -14.89
CA ASP A 113 -3.04 -1.77 -15.06
C ASP A 113 -3.88 -2.03 -13.82
N PHE A 114 -3.81 -1.12 -12.85
CA PHE A 114 -4.52 -1.24 -11.57
C PHE A 114 -5.10 0.10 -11.18
N THR A 115 -6.30 0.06 -10.61
CA THR A 115 -6.85 1.19 -9.85
C THR A 115 -6.20 1.18 -8.47
N HIS A 116 -5.91 2.36 -7.92
CA HIS A 116 -5.33 2.44 -6.59
C HIS A 116 -5.99 3.52 -5.74
N ILE A 117 -5.86 3.35 -4.43
CA ILE A 117 -6.29 4.30 -3.41
C ILE A 117 -5.05 4.76 -2.65
N ASP A 118 -4.91 6.07 -2.50
CA ASP A 118 -3.87 6.66 -1.65
C ASP A 118 -4.47 6.98 -0.28
N THR A 119 -4.08 6.21 0.73
CA THR A 119 -4.59 6.43 2.09
C THR A 119 -4.12 7.74 2.70
N LEU A 120 -3.04 8.33 2.21
CA LEU A 120 -2.62 9.66 2.64
C LEU A 120 -3.68 10.71 2.23
N ARG A 121 -4.12 10.67 0.98
CA ARG A 121 -5.17 11.57 0.49
C ARG A 121 -6.51 11.26 1.12
N LEU A 122 -6.83 9.99 1.28
CA LEU A 122 -8.05 9.56 1.92
C LEU A 122 -8.12 10.07 3.37
N ALA A 123 -7.02 9.95 4.11
CA ALA A 123 -6.95 10.42 5.49
C ALA A 123 -7.15 11.93 5.59
N LYS A 124 -6.58 12.70 4.67
CA LYS A 124 -6.77 14.15 4.64
C LYS A 124 -8.22 14.52 4.41
N ALA A 125 -8.95 13.77 3.63
CA ALA A 125 -10.35 13.99 3.35
C ALA A 125 -11.25 13.62 4.55
N ILE A 126 -10.94 12.51 5.22
CA ILE A 126 -11.76 11.96 6.32
C ILE A 126 -11.43 12.63 7.65
N TYR A 127 -10.15 12.95 7.89
CA TYR A 127 -9.68 13.53 9.15
C TYR A 127 -9.01 14.89 8.89
N PRO A 128 -9.74 15.89 8.38
CA PRO A 128 -9.13 17.19 8.06
C PRO A 128 -8.55 17.90 9.29
N GLU A 129 -8.97 17.50 10.49
CA GLU A 129 -8.52 18.06 11.76
C GLU A 129 -7.15 17.56 12.21
N PHE A 130 -6.61 16.50 11.62
CA PHE A 130 -5.31 15.97 12.04
C PHE A 130 -4.19 16.94 11.60
N SER A 131 -3.18 17.09 12.47
CA SER A 131 -2.03 17.95 12.19
C SER A 131 -0.98 17.28 11.32
N ARG A 132 -1.02 15.96 11.21
CA ARG A 132 -0.07 15.15 10.44
C ARG A 132 -0.78 13.94 9.85
N TYR A 133 -0.19 13.39 8.79
CA TYR A 133 -0.78 12.26 8.08
C TYR A 133 0.21 11.12 7.82
N LYS A 134 1.30 11.06 8.60
CA LYS A 134 2.15 9.87 8.61
C LYS A 134 1.34 8.70 9.18
N LEU A 135 1.59 7.51 8.67
CA LEU A 135 0.84 6.32 9.06
C LEU A 135 0.82 6.11 10.59
N GLY A 136 1.98 6.22 11.23
CA GLY A 136 2.07 6.04 12.68
C GLY A 136 1.26 7.06 13.46
N PHE A 137 1.19 8.30 12.99
CA PHE A 137 0.39 9.34 13.65
C PHE A 137 -1.11 9.04 13.53
N ILE A 138 -1.54 8.65 12.33
CA ILE A 138 -2.95 8.29 12.10
C ILE A 138 -3.33 7.10 12.97
N ALA A 139 -2.51 6.06 12.99
CA ALA A 139 -2.74 4.87 13.80
C ALA A 139 -2.86 5.24 15.28
N ASP A 140 -1.98 6.09 15.79
CA ASP A 140 -2.03 6.55 17.17
C ASP A 140 -3.35 7.26 17.48
N LYS A 141 -3.77 8.17 16.60
CA LYS A 141 -5.03 8.90 16.76
C LYS A 141 -6.26 7.99 16.75
N LEU A 142 -6.18 6.89 16.01
CA LEU A 142 -7.28 5.93 15.92
C LEU A 142 -7.20 4.83 16.99
N GLY A 143 -6.22 4.90 17.87
CA GLY A 143 -6.04 3.89 18.93
C GLY A 143 -5.56 2.53 18.41
N ILE A 144 -4.93 2.52 17.24
CA ILE A 144 -4.40 1.30 16.63
C ILE A 144 -2.97 1.10 17.11
N LYS A 145 -2.70 -0.09 17.69
CA LYS A 145 -1.37 -0.43 18.16
C LYS A 145 -0.46 -0.73 16.95
N VAL A 146 0.70 -0.06 16.93
CA VAL A 146 1.72 -0.26 15.90
C VAL A 146 2.78 -1.20 16.43
N GLU A 147 3.06 -2.27 15.70
CA GLU A 147 4.17 -3.17 16.00
C GLU A 147 5.43 -2.65 15.30
N VAL A 148 6.51 -2.47 16.07
CA VAL A 148 7.76 -1.91 15.55
C VAL A 148 8.72 -3.07 15.28
N ALA A 149 8.57 -3.75 14.15
CA ALA A 149 9.48 -4.81 13.74
C ALA A 149 10.29 -4.47 12.48
N HIS A 150 10.11 -3.26 11.94
CA HIS A 150 10.87 -2.71 10.80
C HIS A 150 10.80 -3.57 9.52
N ARG A 151 9.67 -4.27 9.30
CA ARG A 151 9.43 -5.01 8.06
C ARG A 151 8.28 -4.35 7.31
N ALA A 152 8.33 -4.40 5.97
CA ALA A 152 7.27 -3.84 5.13
C ALA A 152 5.90 -4.43 5.50
N LEU A 153 5.83 -5.73 5.78
CA LEU A 153 4.57 -6.37 6.15
C LEU A 153 3.97 -5.83 7.46
N ASP A 154 4.81 -5.40 8.40
CA ASP A 154 4.32 -4.81 9.65
C ASP A 154 3.65 -3.47 9.41
N ASP A 155 4.22 -2.64 8.53
CA ASP A 155 3.60 -1.38 8.12
C ASP A 155 2.30 -1.64 7.38
N VAL A 156 2.25 -2.69 6.56
CA VAL A 156 1.03 -3.07 5.84
C VAL A 156 -0.06 -3.53 6.81
N LYS A 157 0.27 -4.26 7.87
CA LYS A 157 -0.70 -4.66 8.92
C LYS A 157 -1.32 -3.43 9.57
N THR A 158 -0.50 -2.44 9.90
CA THR A 158 -0.98 -1.17 10.44
C THR A 158 -1.88 -0.46 9.43
N LEU A 159 -1.46 -0.43 8.18
CA LEU A 159 -2.21 0.25 7.12
C LEU A 159 -3.56 -0.44 6.86
N VAL A 160 -3.63 -1.77 6.91
CA VAL A 160 -4.90 -2.50 6.81
C VAL A 160 -5.88 -2.05 7.89
N ALA A 161 -5.42 -1.98 9.15
CA ALA A 161 -6.27 -1.55 10.26
C ALA A 161 -6.74 -0.10 10.08
N VAL A 162 -5.83 0.79 9.67
CA VAL A 162 -6.16 2.20 9.40
C VAL A 162 -7.15 2.33 8.24
N PHE A 163 -6.91 1.62 7.15
CA PHE A 163 -7.78 1.66 5.97
C PHE A 163 -9.20 1.19 6.30
N LYS A 164 -9.34 0.12 7.05
CA LYS A 164 -10.66 -0.38 7.49
C LYS A 164 -11.41 0.67 8.31
N GLU A 165 -10.72 1.32 9.24
CA GLU A 165 -11.32 2.40 10.04
C GLU A 165 -11.74 3.58 9.17
N MET A 166 -10.93 3.94 8.17
CA MET A 166 -11.26 5.04 7.27
C MET A 166 -12.50 4.74 6.44
N ILE A 167 -12.63 3.51 5.93
CA ILE A 167 -13.81 3.11 5.15
C ILE A 167 -15.07 3.19 6.01
N GLU A 168 -15.02 2.67 7.24
CA GLU A 168 -16.16 2.74 8.16
C GLU A 168 -16.51 4.18 8.52
N LYS A 169 -15.50 5.00 8.78
CA LYS A 169 -15.69 6.41 9.09
C LYS A 169 -16.32 7.18 7.93
N ALA A 170 -15.91 6.88 6.71
CA ALA A 170 -16.46 7.51 5.52
C ALA A 170 -17.95 7.18 5.35
N LYS A 171 -18.33 5.94 5.61
CA LYS A 171 -19.73 5.50 5.55
C LYS A 171 -20.59 6.22 6.58
N ASP A 172 -20.12 6.27 7.82
CA ASP A 172 -20.81 6.97 8.92
C ASP A 172 -20.97 8.45 8.62
N ARG A 173 -19.92 9.06 8.08
CA ARG A 173 -19.91 10.49 7.77
C ARG A 173 -20.97 10.88 6.73
N ASP A 174 -21.23 9.99 5.76
CA ASP A 174 -22.23 10.22 4.74
C ASP A 174 -23.65 9.89 5.24
N GLY A 175 -23.78 9.47 6.50
CA GLY A 175 -25.06 9.13 7.09
C GLY A 175 -25.69 7.89 6.52
N LYS A 176 -24.90 7.01 5.93
CA LYS A 176 -25.35 5.77 5.33
C LYS A 176 -24.88 4.58 6.14
N THR A 177 -25.70 3.53 6.15
CA THR A 177 -25.30 2.27 6.76
C THR A 177 -24.52 1.45 5.74
N ILE A 178 -23.89 0.38 6.21
CA ILE A 178 -23.17 -0.56 5.33
C ILE A 178 -24.10 -1.06 4.21
N ASP A 179 -25.36 -1.35 4.52
CA ASP A 179 -26.31 -1.86 3.54
C ASP A 179 -26.71 -0.83 2.47
N ASP A 180 -26.52 0.45 2.74
CA ASP A 180 -26.82 1.51 1.78
C ASP A 180 -25.71 1.70 0.75
N PHE A 181 -24.52 1.16 1.03
CA PHE A 181 -23.37 1.24 0.12
C PHE A 181 -23.32 -0.01 -0.73
N ASP A 182 -23.95 0.06 -1.87
CA ASP A 182 -23.88 -1.01 -2.87
C ASP A 182 -22.60 -0.85 -3.71
N ASN A 183 -22.44 -1.72 -4.69
CA ASN A 183 -21.27 -1.70 -5.57
C ASN A 183 -21.10 -0.34 -6.27
N LYS A 184 -22.19 0.35 -6.55
CA LYS A 184 -22.13 1.65 -7.19
C LYS A 184 -21.51 2.69 -6.29
N PHE A 185 -21.93 2.76 -5.03
CA PHE A 185 -21.32 3.70 -4.07
C PHE A 185 -19.84 3.43 -3.93
N GLU A 186 -19.49 2.18 -3.70
CA GLU A 186 -18.08 1.81 -3.52
C GLU A 186 -17.25 2.21 -4.74
N THR A 187 -17.78 1.94 -5.94
CA THR A 187 -17.12 2.33 -7.19
C THR A 187 -16.98 3.84 -7.30
N ASP A 188 -18.02 4.59 -7.01
CA ASP A 188 -18.00 6.06 -7.08
C ASP A 188 -17.00 6.64 -6.07
N TYR A 189 -16.95 6.06 -4.87
CA TYR A 189 -16.04 6.50 -3.82
C TYR A 189 -14.58 6.20 -4.20
N ILE A 190 -14.32 5.01 -4.70
CA ILE A 190 -12.99 4.63 -5.18
C ILE A 190 -12.57 5.55 -6.33
N ASN A 191 -13.44 5.82 -7.26
CA ASN A 191 -13.16 6.73 -8.38
C ASN A 191 -12.87 8.15 -7.89
N TYR A 192 -13.62 8.64 -6.90
CA TYR A 192 -13.36 9.94 -6.30
C TYR A 192 -11.95 10.00 -5.71
N VAL A 193 -11.60 9.03 -4.87
CA VAL A 193 -10.27 8.97 -4.24
C VAL A 193 -9.18 8.81 -5.29
N PHE A 194 -9.41 7.96 -6.29
CA PHE A 194 -8.46 7.75 -7.37
C PHE A 194 -8.21 9.05 -8.15
N ASN A 195 -9.27 9.76 -8.53
CA ASN A 195 -9.14 11.03 -9.25
C ASN A 195 -8.40 12.07 -8.42
N GLU A 196 -8.65 12.15 -7.12
CA GLU A 196 -7.92 13.05 -6.23
C GLU A 196 -6.44 12.66 -6.12
N THR A 197 -6.15 11.38 -6.16
CA THR A 197 -4.77 10.88 -6.07
C THR A 197 -3.96 11.22 -7.31
N ILE A 198 -4.56 11.14 -8.49
CA ILE A 198 -3.84 11.42 -9.75
C ILE A 198 -3.92 12.89 -10.19
N ALA A 199 -4.81 13.63 -9.60
CA ALA A 199 -4.93 15.06 -9.88
C ALA A 199 -3.87 15.84 -9.14
#